data_57d9da5392944a6c471e2ede4cd937dc
#
_entry.id   57d9da5392944a6c471e2ede4cd937dc
#
_cell.length_a   1.000
_cell.length_b   1.000
_cell.length_c   1.000
_cell.angle_alpha   90.00
_cell.angle_beta   90.00
_cell.angle_gamma   90.00
#
_symmetry.space_group_name_H-M   'P 1'
#
loop_
_entity.id
_entity.type
_entity.pdbx_description
1 polymer ?
#
loop_
_entity_poly.entity_id
_entity_poly.type
_entity_poly.pdbx_seq_one_letter_code
_entity_poly.pdbx_strand_id
1 'polypeptide(L)'
;MRRSRHHTQKTADHGRITETVSIRERPAEAEDRAVPGHWEGDLFFGSNNSQIATLVERQTRYLMLVRVVGKDTETVVDALIKQAHKLPRELYKSLTWDRGKEMADHKRFSLATDVKVYFCDPQQPWQRGSNENTNGLLRRYFPKGLVCRTLTRTGSMGSQDDSTNDPEKRSTLKHRLNALANVLRRSVESAVESRSPQTARSRRFERS
;
A
#
# COMPACT_ATOMS: atom_id res chain seq x y z
N MET A 1 -15.41 25.91 48.00
CA MET A 1 -14.02 25.69 47.52
C MET A 1 -14.01 24.70 46.38
N ARG A 2 -13.74 25.15 45.16
CA ARG A 2 -13.65 24.31 43.95
C ARG A 2 -12.22 23.76 43.80
N ARG A 3 -12.05 22.45 43.88
CA ARG A 3 -10.75 21.80 43.64
C ARG A 3 -10.40 21.91 42.16
N SER A 4 -9.30 22.59 41.86
CA SER A 4 -8.67 22.64 40.55
C SER A 4 -8.19 21.22 40.16
N ARG A 5 -8.67 20.70 39.00
CA ARG A 5 -8.14 19.46 38.42
C ARG A 5 -6.82 19.79 37.76
N HIS A 6 -5.73 19.32 38.34
CA HIS A 6 -4.43 19.28 37.66
C HIS A 6 -4.54 18.42 36.39
N HIS A 7 -4.45 19.08 35.26
CA HIS A 7 -4.32 18.42 33.96
C HIS A 7 -2.87 17.93 33.86
N THR A 8 -2.64 16.66 34.23
CA THR A 8 -1.36 16.01 33.99
C THR A 8 -1.22 15.87 32.46
N GLN A 9 -0.37 16.68 31.86
CA GLN A 9 0.11 16.47 30.50
C GLN A 9 0.83 15.12 30.48
N LYS A 10 0.15 14.10 29.99
CA LYS A 10 0.80 12.86 29.59
C LYS A 10 1.72 13.21 28.42
N THR A 11 3.00 13.26 28.68
CA THR A 11 4.05 13.30 27.67
C THR A 11 3.88 12.05 26.79
N ALA A 12 3.26 12.25 25.62
CA ALA A 12 3.02 11.22 24.63
C ALA A 12 4.31 11.00 23.81
N ASP A 13 5.36 10.46 24.46
CA ASP A 13 6.61 10.10 23.79
C ASP A 13 6.76 8.57 23.60
N HIS A 14 5.71 7.81 23.87
CA HIS A 14 5.70 6.38 23.69
C HIS A 14 5.28 6.01 22.25
N GLY A 15 6.28 5.89 21.36
CA GLY A 15 6.13 5.23 20.06
C GLY A 15 6.34 6.11 18.83
N ARG A 16 7.07 7.19 18.95
CA ARG A 16 7.52 7.94 17.77
C ARG A 16 8.65 7.18 17.08
N ILE A 17 8.47 6.89 15.77
CA ILE A 17 9.55 6.35 14.96
C ILE A 17 10.65 7.41 14.86
N THR A 18 11.88 7.03 15.19
CA THR A 18 13.04 7.93 15.13
C THR A 18 13.67 7.91 13.74
N GLU A 19 14.33 9.01 13.38
CA GLU A 19 15.11 9.14 12.14
C GLU A 19 14.31 8.84 10.86
N THR A 20 13.06 9.30 10.83
CA THR A 20 12.18 9.17 9.66
C THR A 20 12.57 10.18 8.60
N VAL A 21 12.64 9.74 7.33
CA VAL A 21 12.73 10.63 6.18
C VAL A 21 11.33 11.10 5.81
N SER A 22 11.15 12.41 5.71
CA SER A 22 9.85 12.98 5.39
C SER A 22 9.44 12.67 3.96
N ILE A 23 8.12 12.50 3.72
CA ILE A 23 7.56 12.38 2.37
C ILE A 23 7.91 13.57 1.47
N ARG A 24 8.20 14.74 2.05
CA ARG A 24 8.60 15.95 1.34
C ARG A 24 9.98 15.84 0.69
N GLU A 25 10.80 14.91 1.17
CA GLU A 25 12.13 14.60 0.60
C GLU A 25 12.06 13.55 -0.52
N ARG A 26 10.85 13.10 -0.85
CA ARG A 26 10.63 12.13 -1.91
C ARG A 26 10.96 12.78 -3.27
N PRO A 27 11.64 12.05 -4.20
CA PRO A 27 11.99 12.60 -5.49
C PRO A 27 10.75 12.99 -6.31
N ALA A 28 10.88 14.04 -7.12
CA ALA A 28 9.79 14.58 -7.95
C ALA A 28 9.19 13.51 -8.88
N GLU A 29 10.00 12.61 -9.42
CA GLU A 29 9.53 11.49 -10.27
C GLU A 29 8.51 10.58 -9.57
N ALA A 30 8.61 10.46 -8.25
CA ALA A 30 7.63 9.73 -7.44
C ALA A 30 6.35 10.55 -7.23
N GLU A 31 6.46 11.88 -7.14
CA GLU A 31 5.34 12.81 -7.00
C GLU A 31 4.47 12.79 -8.26
N ASP A 32 5.10 12.99 -9.41
CA ASP A 32 4.46 13.08 -10.72
C ASP A 32 3.96 11.74 -11.25
N ARG A 33 4.29 10.64 -10.55
CA ARG A 33 4.00 9.28 -11.02
C ARG A 33 4.51 9.01 -12.44
N ALA A 34 5.62 9.63 -12.79
CA ALA A 34 6.18 9.56 -14.13
C ALA A 34 6.92 8.24 -14.38
N VAL A 35 7.52 7.69 -13.33
CA VAL A 35 8.38 6.51 -13.39
C VAL A 35 7.86 5.43 -12.45
N PRO A 36 7.80 4.14 -12.88
CA PRO A 36 7.39 3.05 -12.02
C PRO A 36 8.44 2.75 -10.94
N GLY A 37 8.00 2.05 -9.88
CA GLY A 37 8.87 1.62 -8.80
C GLY A 37 8.68 2.38 -7.49
N HIS A 38 7.75 3.32 -7.42
CA HIS A 38 7.40 4.05 -6.21
C HIS A 38 6.11 3.50 -5.59
N TRP A 39 6.22 2.97 -4.39
CA TRP A 39 5.14 2.23 -3.72
C TRP A 39 4.56 2.99 -2.54
N GLU A 40 3.28 2.81 -2.31
CA GLU A 40 2.59 3.20 -1.09
C GLU A 40 2.17 1.93 -0.34
N GLY A 41 2.49 1.88 0.94
CA GLY A 41 2.20 0.72 1.77
C GLY A 41 1.33 1.03 2.98
N ASP A 42 0.58 0.02 3.44
CA ASP A 42 -0.28 0.09 4.62
C ASP A 42 -0.59 -1.32 5.15
N LEU A 43 -1.03 -1.42 6.40
CA LEU A 43 -1.56 -2.65 6.95
C LEU A 43 -3.08 -2.70 6.81
N PHE A 44 -3.56 -3.76 6.19
CA PHE A 44 -4.97 -4.05 6.04
C PHE A 44 -5.39 -5.15 7.03
N PHE A 45 -6.29 -4.81 7.93
CA PHE A 45 -6.73 -5.70 9.01
C PHE A 45 -8.03 -6.44 8.64
N GLY A 46 -8.03 -7.74 8.86
CA GLY A 46 -9.18 -8.62 8.73
C GLY A 46 -9.72 -9.10 10.08
N SER A 47 -10.52 -10.16 10.08
CA SER A 47 -10.97 -10.84 11.30
C SER A 47 -9.87 -11.67 11.94
N ASN A 48 -10.08 -12.06 13.20
CA ASN A 48 -9.18 -12.93 13.98
C ASN A 48 -7.73 -12.41 14.00
N ASN A 49 -7.54 -11.09 14.17
CA ASN A 49 -6.22 -10.44 14.14
C ASN A 49 -5.40 -10.75 12.89
N SER A 50 -6.03 -11.20 11.82
CA SER A 50 -5.35 -11.44 10.55
C SER A 50 -5.03 -10.11 9.87
N GLN A 51 -3.86 -10.03 9.26
CA GLN A 51 -3.42 -8.82 8.57
C GLN A 51 -2.60 -9.16 7.33
N ILE A 52 -2.62 -8.24 6.41
CA ILE A 52 -1.78 -8.24 5.22
C ILE A 52 -1.19 -6.84 5.04
N ALA A 53 0.02 -6.75 4.51
CA ALA A 53 0.49 -5.49 3.99
C ALA A 53 0.00 -5.32 2.55
N THR A 54 -0.60 -4.19 2.26
CA THR A 54 -0.99 -3.77 0.92
C THR A 54 0.08 -2.85 0.37
N LEU A 55 0.66 -3.19 -0.78
CA LEU A 55 1.63 -2.37 -1.48
C LEU A 55 1.04 -1.98 -2.82
N VAL A 56 0.87 -0.69 -3.05
CA VAL A 56 0.30 -0.15 -4.29
C VAL A 56 1.37 0.65 -5.02
N GLU A 57 1.69 0.23 -6.24
CA GLU A 57 2.58 0.97 -7.12
C GLU A 57 1.87 2.23 -7.63
N ARG A 58 2.54 3.38 -7.54
CA ARG A 58 1.90 4.71 -7.72
C ARG A 58 1.52 5.02 -9.16
N GLN A 59 2.31 4.59 -10.14
CA GLN A 59 2.05 4.84 -11.55
C GLN A 59 1.02 3.86 -12.10
N THR A 60 1.29 2.56 -11.95
CA THR A 60 0.51 1.49 -12.57
C THR A 60 -0.72 1.07 -11.75
N ARG A 61 -0.81 1.50 -10.50
CA ARG A 61 -1.81 1.04 -9.52
C ARG A 61 -1.75 -0.46 -9.26
N TYR A 62 -0.65 -1.09 -9.61
CA TYR A 62 -0.46 -2.51 -9.33
C TYR A 62 -0.48 -2.76 -7.83
N LEU A 63 -1.29 -3.72 -7.42
CA LEU A 63 -1.48 -4.09 -6.01
C LEU A 63 -0.75 -5.39 -5.70
N MET A 64 0.11 -5.36 -4.71
CA MET A 64 0.65 -6.57 -4.06
C MET A 64 0.06 -6.73 -2.67
N LEU A 65 -0.31 -7.98 -2.36
CA LEU A 65 -0.79 -8.39 -1.05
C LEU A 65 0.29 -9.26 -0.39
N VAL A 66 0.85 -8.75 0.69
CA VAL A 66 1.93 -9.42 1.42
C VAL A 66 1.38 -10.00 2.71
N ARG A 67 1.49 -11.33 2.88
CA ARG A 67 1.07 -11.97 4.12
C ARG A 67 1.98 -11.56 5.26
N VAL A 68 1.37 -11.08 6.35
CA VAL A 68 2.06 -10.75 7.60
C VAL A 68 1.49 -11.64 8.71
N VAL A 69 2.36 -12.28 9.48
CA VAL A 69 1.95 -13.25 10.50
C VAL A 69 1.61 -12.55 11.82
N GLY A 70 2.27 -11.43 12.11
CA GLY A 70 2.09 -10.62 13.31
C GLY A 70 2.03 -9.13 12.98
N LYS A 71 1.69 -8.30 13.97
CA LYS A 71 1.65 -6.82 13.84
C LYS A 71 2.89 -6.13 14.42
N ASP A 72 3.82 -6.92 14.94
CA ASP A 72 5.09 -6.46 15.44
C ASP A 72 5.99 -6.00 14.30
N THR A 73 6.83 -5.05 14.56
CA THR A 73 7.74 -4.44 13.59
C THR A 73 8.59 -5.46 12.85
N GLU A 74 9.15 -6.43 13.58
CA GLU A 74 10.04 -7.46 13.02
C GLU A 74 9.32 -8.30 11.97
N THR A 75 8.13 -8.82 12.30
CA THR A 75 7.33 -9.64 11.39
C THR A 75 6.90 -8.88 10.14
N VAL A 76 6.52 -7.60 10.28
CA VAL A 76 6.12 -6.77 9.14
C VAL A 76 7.32 -6.49 8.24
N VAL A 77 8.43 -6.03 8.81
CA VAL A 77 9.65 -5.71 8.06
C VAL A 77 10.20 -6.94 7.35
N ASP A 78 10.25 -8.11 7.99
CA ASP A 78 10.68 -9.36 7.36
C ASP A 78 9.82 -9.77 6.17
N ALA A 79 8.51 -9.63 6.30
CA ALA A 79 7.59 -9.93 5.21
C ALA A 79 7.80 -8.98 4.01
N LEU A 80 8.03 -7.70 4.28
CA LEU A 80 8.31 -6.69 3.25
C LEU A 80 9.66 -6.93 2.57
N ILE A 81 10.72 -7.26 3.32
CA ILE A 81 12.03 -7.62 2.77
C ILE A 81 11.93 -8.82 1.82
N LYS A 82 11.29 -9.89 2.28
CA LYS A 82 11.06 -11.10 1.45
C LYS A 82 10.30 -10.79 0.16
N GLN A 83 9.36 -9.85 0.22
CA GLN A 83 8.60 -9.43 -0.96
C GLN A 83 9.43 -8.55 -1.89
N ALA A 84 10.22 -7.63 -1.35
CA ALA A 84 11.08 -6.74 -2.11
C ALA A 84 12.08 -7.53 -2.96
N HIS A 85 12.70 -8.57 -2.40
CA HIS A 85 13.65 -9.43 -3.13
C HIS A 85 13.06 -10.22 -4.30
N LYS A 86 11.73 -10.29 -4.43
CA LYS A 86 11.08 -10.94 -5.58
C LYS A 86 10.91 -10.00 -6.77
N LEU A 87 11.14 -8.71 -6.58
CA LEU A 87 11.02 -7.70 -7.62
C LEU A 87 12.39 -7.28 -8.15
N PRO A 88 12.49 -6.97 -9.44
CA PRO A 88 13.65 -6.26 -9.99
C PRO A 88 13.86 -4.93 -9.25
N ARG A 89 15.11 -4.54 -9.01
CA ARG A 89 15.45 -3.29 -8.29
C ARG A 89 14.84 -2.05 -8.95
N GLU A 90 14.77 -2.05 -10.27
CA GLU A 90 14.21 -0.97 -11.08
C GLU A 90 12.73 -0.73 -10.78
N LEU A 91 12.04 -1.78 -10.34
CA LEU A 91 10.61 -1.75 -10.00
C LEU A 91 10.34 -1.55 -8.51
N TYR A 92 11.36 -1.38 -7.66
CA TYR A 92 11.17 -1.13 -6.23
C TYR A 92 12.15 -0.08 -5.71
N LYS A 93 11.92 1.19 -6.08
CA LYS A 93 12.82 2.32 -5.81
C LYS A 93 12.55 2.98 -4.46
N SER A 94 11.29 3.12 -4.08
CA SER A 94 10.92 3.71 -2.80
C SER A 94 9.63 3.15 -2.25
N LEU A 95 9.48 3.22 -0.93
CA LEU A 95 8.28 2.86 -0.20
C LEU A 95 7.82 4.06 0.62
N THR A 96 6.56 4.45 0.48
CA THR A 96 5.92 5.46 1.33
C THR A 96 5.01 4.75 2.35
N TRP A 97 5.19 5.07 3.62
CA TRP A 97 4.41 4.48 4.72
C TRP A 97 3.87 5.58 5.64
N ASP A 98 2.89 5.25 6.48
CA ASP A 98 2.51 6.14 7.56
C ASP A 98 3.51 6.03 8.73
N ARG A 99 3.24 6.76 9.82
CA ARG A 99 4.07 6.68 11.02
C ARG A 99 3.63 5.58 11.99
N GLY A 100 3.09 4.48 11.46
CA GLY A 100 2.73 3.32 12.24
C GLY A 100 3.95 2.61 12.82
N LYS A 101 3.83 2.15 14.06
CA LYS A 101 4.92 1.47 14.80
C LYS A 101 5.44 0.21 14.10
N GLU A 102 4.65 -0.38 13.25
CA GLU A 102 5.01 -1.56 12.47
C GLU A 102 6.20 -1.32 11.52
N MET A 103 6.50 -0.05 11.19
CA MET A 103 7.68 0.33 10.40
C MET A 103 8.77 1.00 11.24
N ALA A 104 8.79 0.79 12.56
CA ALA A 104 9.81 1.37 13.43
C ALA A 104 11.24 0.91 13.07
N ASP A 105 11.39 -0.30 12.52
CA ASP A 105 12.66 -0.86 12.03
C ASP A 105 12.86 -0.65 10.50
N HIS A 106 12.38 0.48 9.97
CA HIS A 106 12.50 0.85 8.56
C HIS A 106 13.96 0.90 8.06
N LYS A 107 14.91 1.17 8.95
CA LYS A 107 16.34 1.17 8.61
C LYS A 107 16.81 -0.21 8.18
N ARG A 108 16.41 -1.26 8.91
CA ARG A 108 16.72 -2.64 8.55
C ARG A 108 16.13 -3.00 7.19
N PHE A 109 14.89 -2.56 6.91
CA PHE A 109 14.29 -2.71 5.59
C PHE A 109 15.13 -2.04 4.51
N SER A 110 15.49 -0.75 4.71
CA SER A 110 16.29 0.00 3.72
C SER A 110 17.68 -0.60 3.51
N LEU A 111 18.34 -1.06 4.57
CA LEU A 111 19.65 -1.72 4.47
C LEU A 111 19.58 -3.05 3.70
N ALA A 112 18.53 -3.84 3.92
CA ALA A 112 18.37 -5.14 3.29
C ALA A 112 17.94 -5.05 1.82
N THR A 113 17.25 -4.00 1.41
CA THR A 113 16.60 -3.90 0.10
C THR A 113 17.15 -2.80 -0.80
N ASP A 114 17.94 -1.88 -0.24
CA ASP A 114 18.38 -0.64 -0.90
C ASP A 114 17.22 0.28 -1.32
N VAL A 115 16.05 0.13 -0.67
CA VAL A 115 14.83 0.90 -0.92
C VAL A 115 14.69 1.98 0.13
N LYS A 116 14.52 3.24 -0.29
CA LYS A 116 14.27 4.36 0.63
C LYS A 116 12.83 4.33 1.13
N VAL A 117 12.67 4.50 2.45
CA VAL A 117 11.35 4.60 3.10
C VAL A 117 11.07 6.06 3.44
N TYR A 118 9.93 6.57 2.96
CA TYR A 118 9.43 7.90 3.24
C TYR A 118 8.19 7.83 4.13
N PHE A 119 8.09 8.72 5.10
CA PHE A 119 6.97 8.75 6.04
C PHE A 119 6.06 9.95 5.79
N CYS A 120 4.76 9.69 5.80
CA CYS A 120 3.75 10.73 5.68
C CYS A 120 3.80 11.70 6.86
N ASP A 121 3.37 12.93 6.63
CA ASP A 121 3.14 13.88 7.71
C ASP A 121 1.98 13.37 8.60
N PRO A 122 2.01 13.69 9.91
CA PRO A 122 0.91 13.31 10.80
C PRO A 122 -0.43 13.85 10.30
N GLN A 123 -1.47 13.04 10.37
CA GLN A 123 -2.85 13.41 10.01
C GLN A 123 -3.04 13.85 8.53
N GLN A 124 -2.16 13.40 7.63
CA GLN A 124 -2.26 13.69 6.20
C GLN A 124 -2.43 12.40 5.36
N PRO A 125 -3.56 11.70 5.50
CA PRO A 125 -3.78 10.43 4.82
C PRO A 125 -3.74 10.55 3.29
N TRP A 126 -4.19 11.68 2.73
CA TRP A 126 -4.17 11.93 1.27
C TRP A 126 -2.79 11.80 0.62
N GLN A 127 -1.70 11.89 1.40
CA GLN A 127 -0.34 11.68 0.90
C GLN A 127 -0.10 10.24 0.41
N ARG A 128 -0.97 9.29 0.83
CA ARG A 128 -1.02 7.90 0.35
C ARG A 128 -2.32 7.59 -0.40
N GLY A 129 -2.81 8.54 -1.18
CA GLY A 129 -4.11 8.44 -1.85
C GLY A 129 -4.27 7.22 -2.77
N SER A 130 -3.18 6.67 -3.33
CA SER A 130 -3.24 5.43 -4.11
C SER A 130 -3.57 4.23 -3.25
N ASN A 131 -2.90 4.11 -2.11
CA ASN A 131 -3.13 3.01 -1.18
C ASN A 131 -4.49 3.11 -0.50
N GLU A 132 -4.89 4.31 -0.04
CA GLU A 132 -6.20 4.52 0.59
C GLU A 132 -7.36 4.18 -0.34
N ASN A 133 -7.29 4.64 -1.60
CA ASN A 133 -8.30 4.30 -2.60
C ASN A 133 -8.39 2.78 -2.81
N THR A 134 -7.24 2.12 -2.93
CA THR A 134 -7.16 0.66 -3.10
C THR A 134 -7.68 -0.08 -1.87
N ASN A 135 -7.33 0.36 -0.67
CA ASN A 135 -7.85 -0.21 0.58
C ASN A 135 -9.37 0.00 0.72
N GLY A 136 -9.89 1.13 0.25
CA GLY A 136 -11.33 1.38 0.13
C GLY A 136 -12.03 0.38 -0.79
N LEU A 137 -11.44 0.08 -1.95
CA LEU A 137 -11.91 -0.96 -2.86
C LEU A 137 -11.82 -2.34 -2.23
N LEU A 138 -10.69 -2.68 -1.61
CA LEU A 138 -10.54 -3.94 -0.89
C LEU A 138 -11.65 -4.15 0.16
N ARG A 139 -12.04 -3.10 0.90
CA ARG A 139 -13.12 -3.17 1.90
C ARG A 139 -14.49 -3.46 1.31
N ARG A 140 -14.78 -3.02 0.09
CA ARG A 140 -16.04 -3.33 -0.60
C ARG A 140 -16.15 -4.81 -0.95
N TYR A 141 -15.04 -5.42 -1.40
CA TYR A 141 -15.02 -6.82 -1.79
C TYR A 141 -14.71 -7.76 -0.62
N PHE A 142 -13.96 -7.27 0.37
CA PHE A 142 -13.50 -8.04 1.53
C PHE A 142 -13.83 -7.30 2.83
N PRO A 143 -15.07 -7.41 3.32
CA PRO A 143 -15.50 -6.79 4.56
C PRO A 143 -14.68 -7.33 5.76
N LYS A 144 -14.72 -6.61 6.88
CA LYS A 144 -13.91 -6.89 8.10
C LYS A 144 -14.07 -8.31 8.65
N GLY A 145 -15.19 -9.00 8.35
CA GLY A 145 -15.44 -10.39 8.79
C GLY A 145 -14.61 -11.46 8.08
N LEU A 146 -13.85 -11.08 7.03
CA LEU A 146 -13.04 -12.03 6.26
C LEU A 146 -11.62 -12.13 6.82
N VAL A 147 -11.08 -13.35 6.87
CA VAL A 147 -9.69 -13.58 7.31
C VAL A 147 -8.73 -13.23 6.18
N CYS A 148 -7.79 -12.34 6.44
CA CYS A 148 -6.82 -11.87 5.44
C CYS A 148 -5.95 -13.00 4.82
N ARG A 149 -5.77 -14.11 5.52
CA ARG A 149 -5.07 -15.29 4.98
C ARG A 149 -5.63 -15.77 3.64
N THR A 150 -6.94 -15.66 3.46
CA THR A 150 -7.61 -16.11 2.26
C THR A 150 -7.25 -15.24 1.04
N LEU A 151 -6.98 -13.94 1.26
CA LEU A 151 -6.59 -13.01 0.20
C LEU A 151 -5.21 -13.33 -0.39
N THR A 152 -4.23 -13.62 0.48
CA THR A 152 -2.86 -13.88 0.04
C THR A 152 -2.68 -15.23 -0.63
N ARG A 153 -3.51 -16.23 -0.28
CA ARG A 153 -3.50 -17.57 -0.90
C ARG A 153 -4.01 -17.56 -2.34
N THR A 154 -4.96 -16.70 -2.65
CA THR A 154 -5.57 -16.64 -3.99
C THR A 154 -4.77 -15.76 -4.94
N GLY A 155 -4.01 -14.79 -4.43
CA GLY A 155 -3.07 -13.96 -5.22
C GLY A 155 -1.77 -14.67 -5.60
N SER A 156 -1.42 -15.79 -4.93
CA SER A 156 -0.28 -16.64 -5.27
C SER A 156 -0.80 -17.95 -5.87
N MET A 157 -1.00 -17.97 -7.17
CA MET A 157 -1.30 -19.23 -7.89
C MET A 157 -0.10 -20.17 -7.77
N GLY A 158 -0.10 -21.06 -6.76
CA GLY A 158 0.91 -22.09 -6.72
C GLY A 158 1.23 -22.77 -5.40
N SER A 159 0.37 -22.81 -4.39
CA SER A 159 0.57 -23.75 -3.28
C SER A 159 -0.73 -24.37 -2.77
N GLN A 160 -0.75 -25.68 -2.86
CA GLN A 160 -1.76 -26.59 -2.32
C GLN A 160 -1.67 -26.60 -0.80
N ASP A 161 -2.50 -25.79 -0.14
CA ASP A 161 -2.80 -25.95 1.28
C ASP A 161 -4.22 -25.44 1.53
N ASP A 162 -5.17 -26.37 1.45
CA ASP A 162 -6.61 -26.15 1.48
C ASP A 162 -7.12 -26.27 2.90
N SER A 163 -7.19 -25.18 3.66
CA SER A 163 -7.86 -25.17 4.95
C SER A 163 -9.29 -24.61 4.95
N THR A 164 -9.84 -24.26 3.80
CA THR A 164 -11.28 -24.00 3.63
C THR A 164 -11.88 -25.06 2.74
N ASN A 165 -12.39 -26.12 3.35
CA ASN A 165 -13.06 -27.25 2.69
C ASN A 165 -14.48 -26.91 2.16
N ASP A 166 -14.83 -25.63 2.05
CA ASP A 166 -16.13 -25.17 1.61
C ASP A 166 -16.05 -24.65 0.16
N PRO A 167 -16.53 -25.42 -0.83
CA PRO A 167 -16.45 -25.06 -2.24
C PRO A 167 -17.18 -23.76 -2.57
N GLU A 168 -18.27 -23.46 -1.87
CA GLU A 168 -19.07 -22.27 -2.09
C GLU A 168 -18.33 -20.99 -1.65
N LYS A 169 -17.68 -21.04 -0.51
CA LYS A 169 -16.82 -19.94 -0.05
C LYS A 169 -15.64 -19.70 -0.97
N ARG A 170 -15.04 -20.76 -1.51
CA ARG A 170 -13.96 -20.64 -2.51
C ARG A 170 -14.42 -19.99 -3.80
N SER A 171 -15.58 -20.38 -4.31
CA SER A 171 -16.18 -19.80 -5.52
C SER A 171 -16.49 -18.32 -5.33
N THR A 172 -17.14 -17.97 -4.22
CA THR A 172 -17.46 -16.58 -3.87
C THR A 172 -16.20 -15.73 -3.75
N LEU A 173 -15.12 -16.25 -3.14
CA LEU A 173 -13.86 -15.56 -3.01
C LEU A 173 -13.19 -15.32 -4.36
N LYS A 174 -13.15 -16.34 -5.22
CA LYS A 174 -12.62 -16.19 -6.61
C LYS A 174 -13.37 -15.11 -7.37
N HIS A 175 -14.70 -15.12 -7.28
CA HIS A 175 -15.53 -14.11 -7.94
C HIS A 175 -15.20 -12.70 -7.45
N ARG A 176 -15.06 -12.50 -6.14
CA ARG A 176 -14.69 -11.20 -5.54
C ARG A 176 -13.30 -10.74 -5.96
N LEU A 177 -12.32 -11.64 -6.02
CA LEU A 177 -10.97 -11.33 -6.48
C LEU A 177 -10.94 -10.94 -7.96
N ASN A 178 -11.66 -11.65 -8.80
CA ASN A 178 -11.78 -11.32 -10.22
C ASN A 178 -12.45 -9.97 -10.43
N ALA A 179 -13.53 -9.68 -9.67
CA ALA A 179 -14.20 -8.40 -9.71
C ALA A 179 -13.27 -7.25 -9.28
N LEU A 180 -12.50 -7.43 -8.20
CA LEU A 180 -11.50 -6.45 -7.77
C LEU A 180 -10.42 -6.25 -8.82
N ALA A 181 -9.86 -7.33 -9.38
CA ALA A 181 -8.85 -7.26 -10.43
C ALA A 181 -9.34 -6.50 -11.67
N ASN A 182 -10.59 -6.69 -12.07
CA ASN A 182 -11.20 -5.97 -13.18
C ASN A 182 -11.33 -4.47 -12.88
N VAL A 183 -11.75 -4.10 -11.67
CA VAL A 183 -11.86 -2.68 -11.27
C VAL A 183 -10.48 -2.03 -11.24
N LEU A 184 -9.48 -2.69 -10.67
CA LEU A 184 -8.10 -2.18 -10.65
C LEU A 184 -7.53 -2.00 -12.06
N ARG A 185 -7.79 -2.96 -12.97
CA ARG A 185 -7.37 -2.86 -14.38
C ARG A 185 -7.99 -1.67 -15.07
N ARG A 186 -9.31 -1.47 -14.95
CA ARG A 186 -10.03 -0.32 -15.54
C ARG A 186 -9.49 1.01 -15.01
N SER A 187 -9.15 1.08 -13.73
CA SER A 187 -8.55 2.28 -13.13
C SER A 187 -7.17 2.60 -13.73
N VAL A 188 -6.42 1.57 -14.14
CA VAL A 188 -5.13 1.75 -14.82
C VAL A 188 -5.35 2.22 -16.26
N GLU A 189 -6.25 1.60 -17.00
CA GLU A 189 -6.58 1.95 -18.40
C GLU A 189 -7.05 3.40 -18.49
N SER A 190 -7.97 3.83 -17.64
CA SER A 190 -8.44 5.22 -17.60
C SER A 190 -7.36 6.23 -17.25
N ALA A 191 -6.42 5.86 -16.37
CA ALA A 191 -5.28 6.70 -15.99
C ALA A 191 -4.24 6.83 -17.12
N VAL A 192 -4.09 5.81 -17.96
CA VAL A 192 -3.21 5.83 -19.15
C VAL A 192 -3.83 6.68 -20.26
N GLU A 193 -5.12 6.51 -20.53
CA GLU A 193 -5.84 7.29 -21.55
C GLU A 193 -5.84 8.80 -21.25
N SER A 194 -6.00 9.18 -19.98
CA SER A 194 -5.98 10.59 -19.55
C SER A 194 -4.60 11.26 -19.70
N ARG A 195 -3.54 10.47 -19.88
CA ARG A 195 -2.16 10.96 -20.04
C ARG A 195 -1.66 10.96 -21.46
N SER A 196 -2.43 10.45 -22.43
CA SER A 196 -2.05 10.52 -23.83
C SER A 196 -2.01 11.99 -24.25
N PRO A 197 -0.89 12.51 -24.80
CA PRO A 197 -0.80 13.89 -25.23
C PRO A 197 -1.80 14.10 -26.37
N GLN A 198 -2.71 15.06 -26.18
CA GLN A 198 -3.52 15.58 -27.28
C GLN A 198 -2.54 16.03 -28.36
N THR A 199 -2.48 15.29 -29.45
CA THR A 199 -1.77 15.69 -30.66
C THR A 199 -2.23 17.09 -31.03
N ALA A 200 -1.33 18.04 -30.88
CA ALA A 200 -1.53 19.42 -31.27
C ALA A 200 -1.96 19.42 -32.73
N ARG A 201 -3.25 19.69 -33.00
CA ARG A 201 -3.74 19.99 -34.33
C ARG A 201 -3.00 21.24 -34.78
N SER A 202 -2.02 21.05 -35.64
CA SER A 202 -1.36 22.07 -36.44
C SER A 202 -2.45 22.86 -37.20
N ARG A 203 -2.77 24.05 -36.71
CA ARG A 203 -3.47 25.03 -37.49
C ARG A 203 -2.50 25.54 -38.55
N ARG A 204 -2.63 24.98 -39.75
CA ARG A 204 -2.02 25.52 -40.93
C ARG A 204 -2.62 26.92 -41.17
N PHE A 205 -1.83 27.93 -40.94
CA PHE A 205 -2.14 29.30 -41.37
C PHE A 205 -1.90 29.36 -42.89
N GLU A 206 -2.94 29.30 -43.70
CA GLU A 206 -2.91 29.75 -45.09
C GLU A 206 -2.93 31.27 -45.10
N ARG A 207 -1.85 31.85 -45.55
CA ARG A 207 -1.81 33.26 -45.97
C ARG A 207 -2.12 33.29 -47.49
N SER A 208 -3.17 33.90 -47.85
CA SER A 208 -3.40 34.55 -49.15
C SER A 208 -3.07 36.01 -49.01
#